data_5265f143694f76c0bd5d74ab8fee7dd8
#
_entry.id   5265f143694f76c0bd5d74ab8fee7dd8
#
_cell.length_a   1.000
_cell.length_b   1.000
_cell.length_c   1.000
_cell.angle_alpha   90.00
_cell.angle_beta   90.00
_cell.angle_gamma   90.00
#
_symmetry.space_group_name_H-M   'P 1'
#
loop_
_entity.id
_entity.type
_entity.pdbx_description
1 polymer ?
#
loop_
_entity_poly.entity_id
_entity_poly.type
_entity_poly.pdbx_seq_one_letter_code
_entity_poly.pdbx_strand_id
1 'polypeptide(L)'
;MKIKSFLWILLFGVFCSNSMAELPKVIAHRGYWKTPSSAQNSLRALELADSIGVYGSEFDVWLTKDDVLIVNHDAVINGMDIESSSSKMLLKQKLKNGETVPTLDAFLNRAKKLSVRLICELKPHKDKQREAEAVKRIVEMVRKKGLEKRVEYITFSAEGLLELIEQAPKGTPVYYLNGSRLPKDLKFIDAAGQDYHINVFREHIGWIKECHDLGLKVNVWTVNSLEDMQWCIDRGVDYITTDEPERLQELLRSQRSFHDVTGFLPVYGKLRDCKNPLYSRLSSDMQPTVRKALWNLSQNTAGLYVRFRTNSTSVGARWTVKYNNQFNHITATAVKGLDLYCLQDGKWQFVNSAIPTGKENHVTIVKNMLPQEREFMLYLPLYDGIDKLEIGIDPGAEIVASELNSPDRENPIVMYGTSILQGASASRPGMAATNIIGRRFDREVVNLGFSANAFLDKEIAELMSEVEASAYVLDFVPNASVSQIKELTIPFYRILRKKHRTTPIIFVEDPQFPSAVYNRVLADEIREKNEALQLVYKELQKEKEKNIYYYIF
;
A
#
# COMPACT_ATOMS: atom_id res chain seq x y z
N MET A 1 56.52 25.84 9.21
CA MET A 1 55.95 24.52 9.18
C MET A 1 54.61 24.59 9.84
N LYS A 2 53.50 24.73 9.05
CA LYS A 2 52.14 24.85 9.56
C LYS A 2 51.38 23.58 9.21
N ILE A 3 51.02 22.81 10.22
CA ILE A 3 50.19 21.59 10.11
C ILE A 3 48.73 22.03 10.01
N LYS A 4 48.10 21.72 8.89
CA LYS A 4 46.63 21.89 8.72
C LYS A 4 45.95 20.60 9.15
N SER A 5 45.22 20.66 10.26
CA SER A 5 44.34 19.59 10.71
C SER A 5 43.10 19.58 9.82
N PHE A 6 42.85 18.48 9.10
CA PHE A 6 41.61 18.19 8.40
C PHE A 6 40.64 17.51 9.37
N LEU A 7 39.58 18.21 9.72
CA LEU A 7 38.48 17.66 10.51
C LEU A 7 37.49 16.99 9.54
N TRP A 8 37.43 15.65 9.60
CA TRP A 8 36.39 14.87 8.91
C TRP A 8 35.12 14.88 9.76
N ILE A 9 34.11 15.60 9.33
CA ILE A 9 32.75 15.50 9.89
C ILE A 9 32.06 14.32 9.21
N LEU A 10 31.98 13.19 9.92
CA LEU A 10 31.13 12.07 9.57
C LEU A 10 29.65 12.49 9.82
N LEU A 11 28.95 12.88 8.75
CA LEU A 11 27.50 12.95 8.77
C LEU A 11 26.93 11.53 8.81
N PHE A 12 26.55 11.07 9.99
CA PHE A 12 25.66 9.93 10.13
C PHE A 12 24.25 10.36 9.65
N GLY A 13 23.96 10.06 8.40
CA GLY A 13 22.60 10.08 7.90
C GLY A 13 21.80 9.02 8.65
N VAL A 14 20.91 9.44 9.54
CA VAL A 14 19.87 8.57 10.09
C VAL A 14 18.93 8.24 8.94
N PHE A 15 19.18 7.13 8.28
CA PHE A 15 18.17 6.49 7.44
C PHE A 15 17.07 6.00 8.37
N CYS A 16 15.98 6.77 8.53
CA CYS A 16 14.71 6.21 8.95
C CYS A 16 14.25 5.22 7.86
N SER A 17 14.71 3.99 7.96
CA SER A 17 14.05 2.89 7.26
C SER A 17 12.68 2.74 7.92
N ASN A 18 11.62 3.18 7.25
CA ASN A 18 10.29 2.69 7.52
C ASN A 18 10.32 1.18 7.23
N SER A 19 10.66 0.39 8.25
CA SER A 19 10.48 -1.06 8.17
C SER A 19 8.97 -1.27 7.98
N MET A 20 8.57 -1.80 6.82
CA MET A 20 7.24 -2.34 6.67
C MET A 20 7.01 -3.33 7.81
N ALA A 21 5.92 -3.19 8.55
CA ALA A 21 5.58 -4.13 9.61
C ALA A 21 5.53 -5.54 8.99
N GLU A 22 6.31 -6.47 9.56
CA GLU A 22 6.31 -7.87 9.13
C GLU A 22 4.89 -8.41 9.29
N LEU A 23 4.38 -9.18 8.30
CA LEU A 23 3.05 -9.78 8.41
C LEU A 23 3.01 -10.75 9.59
N PRO A 24 1.89 -10.84 10.33
CA PRO A 24 1.78 -11.71 11.49
C PRO A 24 1.97 -13.18 11.12
N LYS A 25 2.61 -13.93 12.01
CA LYS A 25 2.80 -15.37 11.88
C LYS A 25 1.57 -16.12 12.40
N VAL A 26 1.22 -17.20 11.73
CA VAL A 26 0.03 -18.00 12.04
C VAL A 26 0.34 -19.06 13.08
N ILE A 27 -0.42 -19.09 14.18
CA ILE A 27 -0.40 -20.16 15.18
C ILE A 27 -1.74 -20.91 15.11
N ALA A 28 -1.68 -22.24 14.91
CA ALA A 28 -2.85 -23.09 14.92
C ALA A 28 -3.26 -23.40 16.38
N HIS A 29 -4.40 -22.89 16.83
CA HIS A 29 -4.96 -23.07 18.16
C HIS A 29 -5.36 -24.51 18.40
N ARG A 30 -4.76 -25.19 19.36
CA ARG A 30 -4.92 -26.64 19.66
C ARG A 30 -4.62 -27.53 18.44
N GLY A 31 -3.68 -27.10 17.60
CA GLY A 31 -3.37 -27.70 16.30
C GLY A 31 -4.40 -27.37 15.21
N TYR A 32 -4.23 -27.93 14.00
CA TYR A 32 -5.21 -27.79 12.93
C TYR A 32 -6.28 -28.87 13.01
N TRP A 33 -7.27 -28.61 13.85
CA TRP A 33 -8.26 -29.62 14.28
C TRP A 33 -9.60 -29.58 13.54
N LYS A 34 -9.96 -28.43 12.87
CA LYS A 34 -11.23 -28.32 12.13
C LYS A 34 -11.19 -28.96 10.74
N THR A 35 -10.60 -30.15 10.68
CA THR A 35 -10.53 -30.96 9.45
C THR A 35 -11.08 -32.37 9.69
N PRO A 36 -11.52 -33.07 8.65
CA PRO A 36 -11.92 -34.48 8.80
C PRO A 36 -10.81 -35.32 9.44
N SER A 37 -11.17 -36.21 10.34
CA SER A 37 -10.25 -37.09 11.07
C SER A 37 -9.29 -36.41 12.04
N SER A 38 -9.52 -35.14 12.42
CA SER A 38 -8.73 -34.41 13.41
C SER A 38 -9.57 -34.02 14.63
N ALA A 39 -8.90 -33.70 15.75
CA ALA A 39 -9.52 -33.21 16.98
C ALA A 39 -8.55 -32.24 17.69
N GLN A 40 -9.09 -31.35 18.52
CA GLN A 40 -8.27 -30.45 19.36
C GLN A 40 -7.25 -31.26 20.15
N ASN A 41 -6.01 -30.76 20.23
CA ASN A 41 -4.93 -31.38 21.00
C ASN A 41 -4.56 -32.82 20.58
N SER A 42 -5.02 -33.32 19.41
CA SER A 42 -4.66 -34.64 18.89
C SER A 42 -3.28 -34.62 18.20
N LEU A 43 -2.67 -35.79 18.07
CA LEU A 43 -1.43 -35.95 17.29
C LEU A 43 -1.67 -35.60 15.81
N ARG A 44 -2.87 -35.91 15.32
CA ARG A 44 -3.27 -35.59 13.96
C ARG A 44 -3.37 -34.07 13.72
N ALA A 45 -3.91 -33.31 14.69
CA ALA A 45 -4.00 -31.86 14.59
C ALA A 45 -2.61 -31.19 14.53
N LEU A 46 -1.64 -31.73 15.29
CA LEU A 46 -0.26 -31.29 15.22
C LEU A 46 0.37 -31.58 13.84
N GLU A 47 0.17 -32.79 13.29
CA GLU A 47 0.67 -33.14 11.95
C GLU A 47 0.09 -32.26 10.85
N LEU A 48 -1.22 -32.01 10.93
CA LEU A 48 -1.89 -31.16 9.96
C LEU A 48 -1.42 -29.71 10.03
N ALA A 49 -1.18 -29.17 11.24
CA ALA A 49 -0.59 -27.85 11.41
C ALA A 49 0.81 -27.73 10.74
N ASP A 50 1.64 -28.77 10.91
CA ASP A 50 2.94 -28.85 10.22
C ASP A 50 2.78 -28.92 8.70
N SER A 51 1.84 -29.74 8.21
CA SER A 51 1.64 -29.97 6.78
C SER A 51 1.22 -28.74 5.98
N ILE A 52 0.51 -27.80 6.62
CA ILE A 52 0.11 -26.53 6.01
C ILE A 52 1.13 -25.41 6.22
N GLY A 53 2.26 -25.69 6.90
CA GLY A 53 3.37 -24.77 7.06
C GLY A 53 3.06 -23.53 7.92
N VAL A 54 2.25 -23.65 8.98
CA VAL A 54 2.06 -22.57 9.95
C VAL A 54 3.31 -22.37 10.81
N TYR A 55 3.45 -21.17 11.39
CA TYR A 55 4.56 -20.87 12.29
C TYR A 55 4.57 -21.78 13.52
N GLY A 56 3.43 -21.94 14.19
CA GLY A 56 3.33 -22.69 15.42
C GLY A 56 2.04 -23.51 15.54
N SER A 57 2.10 -24.58 16.33
CA SER A 57 0.94 -25.35 16.79
C SER A 57 0.85 -25.18 18.29
N GLU A 58 -0.23 -24.61 18.76
CA GLU A 58 -0.50 -24.45 20.19
C GLU A 58 -1.15 -25.74 20.72
N PHE A 59 -0.87 -26.06 21.98
CA PHE A 59 -1.41 -27.22 22.71
C PHE A 59 -1.34 -27.00 24.24
N ASP A 60 -2.26 -27.62 24.97
CA ASP A 60 -2.53 -27.42 26.38
C ASP A 60 -1.99 -28.57 27.25
N VAL A 61 -1.30 -28.28 28.34
CA VAL A 61 -0.67 -29.30 29.21
C VAL A 61 -1.18 -29.27 30.63
N TRP A 62 -1.58 -30.42 31.15
CA TRP A 62 -1.97 -30.69 32.54
C TRP A 62 -1.09 -31.73 33.20
N LEU A 63 -0.94 -31.67 34.54
CA LEU A 63 -0.33 -32.70 35.36
C LEU A 63 -1.41 -33.52 36.07
N THR A 64 -1.40 -34.83 35.86
CA THR A 64 -2.34 -35.79 36.51
C THR A 64 -1.97 -36.04 37.97
N LYS A 65 -2.85 -36.70 38.73
CA LYS A 65 -2.63 -37.10 40.12
C LYS A 65 -1.34 -37.90 40.33
N ASP A 66 -1.00 -38.77 39.38
CA ASP A 66 0.14 -39.69 39.40
C ASP A 66 1.33 -39.16 38.57
N ASP A 67 1.45 -37.84 38.45
CA ASP A 67 2.59 -37.12 37.90
C ASP A 67 2.87 -37.36 36.41
N VAL A 68 1.88 -37.68 35.63
CA VAL A 68 1.97 -37.80 34.17
C VAL A 68 1.45 -36.52 33.50
N LEU A 69 2.23 -35.92 32.60
CA LEU A 69 1.79 -34.83 31.76
C LEU A 69 0.94 -35.31 30.60
N ILE A 70 -0.27 -34.77 30.46
CA ILE A 70 -1.19 -35.07 29.35
C ILE A 70 -1.56 -33.81 28.59
N VAL A 71 -1.97 -33.96 27.33
CA VAL A 71 -2.34 -32.86 26.43
C VAL A 71 -3.86 -32.80 26.27
N ASN A 72 -4.49 -31.79 26.88
CA ASN A 72 -5.94 -31.57 26.83
C ASN A 72 -6.25 -30.12 27.25
N HIS A 73 -7.26 -29.48 26.65
CA HIS A 73 -7.63 -28.10 27.03
C HIS A 73 -8.37 -28.03 28.37
N ASP A 74 -9.45 -28.80 28.50
CA ASP A 74 -10.34 -28.70 29.66
C ASP A 74 -9.75 -29.42 30.87
N ALA A 75 -10.01 -28.93 32.07
CA ALA A 75 -9.62 -29.56 33.32
C ALA A 75 -10.33 -30.90 33.56
N VAL A 76 -11.38 -31.20 32.78
CA VAL A 76 -12.21 -32.40 32.91
C VAL A 76 -12.31 -33.14 31.58
N ILE A 77 -12.07 -34.45 31.58
CA ILE A 77 -12.23 -35.30 30.41
C ILE A 77 -13.32 -36.34 30.74
N ASN A 78 -14.44 -36.28 30.00
CA ASN A 78 -15.58 -37.22 30.18
C ASN A 78 -16.01 -37.36 31.68
N GLY A 79 -16.11 -36.24 32.39
CA GLY A 79 -16.51 -36.20 33.80
C GLY A 79 -15.39 -36.51 34.80
N MET A 80 -14.16 -36.78 34.35
CA MET A 80 -13.00 -37.02 35.24
C MET A 80 -12.13 -35.77 35.31
N ASP A 81 -11.97 -35.23 36.51
CA ASP A 81 -11.05 -34.13 36.79
C ASP A 81 -9.59 -34.61 36.65
N ILE A 82 -8.79 -33.93 35.87
CA ILE A 82 -7.43 -34.35 35.50
C ILE A 82 -6.51 -34.41 36.71
N GLU A 83 -6.50 -33.37 37.52
CA GLU A 83 -5.59 -33.23 38.67
C GLU A 83 -5.83 -34.28 39.75
N SER A 84 -7.05 -34.78 39.88
CA SER A 84 -7.44 -35.79 40.86
C SER A 84 -7.53 -37.23 40.30
N SER A 85 -7.40 -37.41 38.98
CA SER A 85 -7.47 -38.71 38.30
C SER A 85 -6.08 -39.27 37.95
N SER A 86 -5.97 -40.61 37.91
CA SER A 86 -4.74 -41.25 37.42
C SER A 86 -4.66 -41.25 35.90
N SER A 87 -3.44 -41.13 35.38
CA SER A 87 -3.17 -41.21 33.95
C SER A 87 -3.74 -42.44 33.28
N LYS A 88 -3.70 -43.62 33.96
CA LYS A 88 -4.24 -44.89 33.46
C LYS A 88 -5.73 -44.81 33.09
N MET A 89 -6.50 -43.97 33.80
CA MET A 89 -7.94 -43.79 33.51
C MET A 89 -8.14 -42.77 32.38
N LEU A 90 -7.39 -41.66 32.41
CA LEU A 90 -7.49 -40.57 31.42
C LEU A 90 -7.05 -41.01 30.03
N LEU A 91 -5.96 -41.77 29.91
CA LEU A 91 -5.43 -42.29 28.63
C LEU A 91 -6.30 -43.34 27.96
N LYS A 92 -7.36 -43.84 28.60
CA LYS A 92 -8.39 -44.67 27.99
C LYS A 92 -9.46 -43.87 27.27
N GLN A 93 -9.52 -42.57 27.55
CA GLN A 93 -10.51 -41.68 26.95
C GLN A 93 -10.19 -41.41 25.49
N LYS A 94 -11.24 -41.22 24.69
CA LYS A 94 -11.12 -40.96 23.26
C LYS A 94 -11.43 -39.51 22.96
N LEU A 95 -10.59 -38.92 22.10
CA LEU A 95 -10.86 -37.65 21.44
C LEU A 95 -11.95 -37.82 20.37
N LYS A 96 -12.51 -36.73 19.87
CA LYS A 96 -13.58 -36.73 18.85
C LYS A 96 -13.20 -37.47 17.55
N ASN A 97 -11.92 -37.54 17.21
CA ASN A 97 -11.40 -38.25 16.04
C ASN A 97 -11.06 -39.75 16.31
N GLY A 98 -11.32 -40.27 17.52
CA GLY A 98 -11.04 -41.66 17.91
C GLY A 98 -9.64 -41.91 18.46
N GLU A 99 -8.71 -40.96 18.40
CA GLU A 99 -7.42 -41.04 19.09
C GLU A 99 -7.61 -41.10 20.60
N THR A 100 -6.64 -41.65 21.32
CA THR A 100 -6.60 -41.52 22.78
C THR A 100 -6.01 -40.14 23.17
N VAL A 101 -6.41 -39.62 24.33
CA VAL A 101 -5.77 -38.47 24.91
C VAL A 101 -4.26 -38.69 24.97
N PRO A 102 -3.43 -37.84 24.36
CA PRO A 102 -1.99 -38.07 24.30
C PRO A 102 -1.30 -37.65 25.60
N THR A 103 -0.24 -38.34 25.98
CA THR A 103 0.73 -37.83 26.95
C THR A 103 1.60 -36.76 26.26
N LEU A 104 2.17 -35.84 27.05
CA LEU A 104 3.17 -34.88 26.53
C LEU A 104 4.37 -35.63 25.89
N ASP A 105 4.80 -36.76 26.47
CA ASP A 105 5.88 -37.57 25.89
C ASP A 105 5.54 -38.06 24.49
N ALA A 106 4.34 -38.59 24.28
CA ALA A 106 3.88 -39.04 22.97
C ALA A 106 3.76 -37.88 21.97
N PHE A 107 3.25 -36.72 22.44
CA PHE A 107 3.11 -35.50 21.64
C PHE A 107 4.47 -34.95 21.17
N LEU A 108 5.43 -34.82 22.09
CA LEU A 108 6.79 -34.37 21.77
C LEU A 108 7.54 -35.37 20.89
N ASN A 109 7.35 -36.70 21.07
CA ASN A 109 7.92 -37.68 20.16
C ASN A 109 7.39 -37.57 18.74
N ARG A 110 6.13 -37.19 18.56
CA ARG A 110 5.56 -36.88 17.25
C ARG A 110 6.16 -35.59 16.69
N ALA A 111 6.23 -34.54 17.50
CA ALA A 111 6.78 -33.23 17.15
C ALA A 111 8.24 -33.28 16.68
N LYS A 112 9.06 -34.24 17.18
CA LYS A 112 10.45 -34.42 16.72
C LYS A 112 10.57 -34.69 15.22
N LYS A 113 9.54 -35.26 14.61
CA LYS A 113 9.50 -35.61 13.17
C LYS A 113 8.96 -34.49 12.28
N LEU A 114 8.55 -33.40 12.87
CA LEU A 114 7.90 -32.25 12.23
C LEU A 114 8.79 -31.01 12.34
N SER A 115 8.44 -29.95 11.64
CA SER A 115 9.17 -28.68 11.60
C SER A 115 8.49 -27.55 12.39
N VAL A 116 7.16 -27.64 12.60
CA VAL A 116 6.33 -26.61 13.25
C VAL A 116 6.83 -26.30 14.67
N ARG A 117 6.79 -25.01 15.06
CA ARG A 117 7.08 -24.59 16.45
C ARG A 117 5.98 -25.07 17.39
N LEU A 118 6.33 -25.28 18.63
CA LEU A 118 5.48 -25.81 19.68
C LEU A 118 5.14 -24.70 20.66
N ILE A 119 3.88 -24.27 20.69
CA ILE A 119 3.40 -23.26 21.63
C ILE A 119 2.70 -23.98 22.77
N CYS A 120 3.42 -24.17 23.88
CA CYS A 120 3.01 -25.02 24.99
C CYS A 120 2.29 -24.19 26.06
N GLU A 121 0.98 -24.36 26.21
CA GLU A 121 0.25 -23.77 27.31
C GLU A 121 0.37 -24.61 28.59
N LEU A 122 0.96 -24.00 29.64
CA LEU A 122 0.82 -24.51 31.00
C LEU A 122 -0.57 -24.10 31.52
N LYS A 123 -1.43 -25.08 31.76
CA LYS A 123 -2.74 -24.82 32.38
C LYS A 123 -2.60 -24.52 33.87
N PRO A 124 -3.34 -23.52 34.41
CA PRO A 124 -3.30 -23.19 35.82
C PRO A 124 -3.79 -24.37 36.69
N HIS A 125 -3.02 -24.77 37.68
CA HIS A 125 -3.38 -25.81 38.63
C HIS A 125 -3.98 -25.21 39.93
N LYS A 126 -4.84 -26.00 40.58
CA LYS A 126 -5.48 -25.58 41.86
C LYS A 126 -4.45 -25.40 42.96
N ASP A 127 -3.46 -26.28 43.02
CA ASP A 127 -2.33 -26.24 43.95
C ASP A 127 -1.09 -25.67 43.23
N LYS A 128 -0.52 -24.62 43.80
CA LYS A 128 0.65 -23.94 43.26
C LYS A 128 1.93 -24.77 43.32
N GLN A 129 2.07 -25.66 44.26
CA GLN A 129 3.19 -26.61 44.31
C GLN A 129 3.07 -27.64 43.17
N ARG A 130 1.86 -28.06 42.84
CA ARG A 130 1.59 -28.92 41.68
C ARG A 130 1.85 -28.22 40.36
N GLU A 131 1.53 -26.93 40.28
CA GLU A 131 1.83 -26.11 39.14
C GLU A 131 3.35 -25.97 38.89
N ALA A 132 4.12 -25.69 39.95
CA ALA A 132 5.59 -25.63 39.87
C ALA A 132 6.21 -26.99 39.46
N GLU A 133 5.67 -28.09 39.99
CA GLU A 133 6.07 -29.45 39.54
C GLU A 133 5.72 -29.71 38.08
N ALA A 134 4.57 -29.25 37.61
CA ALA A 134 4.20 -29.31 36.18
C ALA A 134 5.20 -28.54 35.30
N VAL A 135 5.55 -27.31 35.67
CA VAL A 135 6.58 -26.51 34.96
C VAL A 135 7.88 -27.28 34.86
N LYS A 136 8.41 -27.75 36.01
CA LYS A 136 9.65 -28.51 36.06
C LYS A 136 9.65 -29.71 35.10
N ARG A 137 8.59 -30.52 35.16
CA ARG A 137 8.45 -31.73 34.32
C ARG A 137 8.32 -31.40 32.85
N ILE A 138 7.59 -30.34 32.48
CA ILE A 138 7.45 -29.87 31.10
C ILE A 138 8.83 -29.48 30.55
N VAL A 139 9.54 -28.60 31.26
CA VAL A 139 10.85 -28.09 30.83
C VAL A 139 11.89 -29.23 30.72
N GLU A 140 11.94 -30.13 31.72
CA GLU A 140 12.82 -31.28 31.69
C GLU A 140 12.51 -32.24 30.51
N MET A 141 11.21 -32.50 30.23
CA MET A 141 10.79 -33.34 29.13
C MET A 141 11.14 -32.73 27.76
N VAL A 142 10.89 -31.45 27.55
CA VAL A 142 11.28 -30.70 26.34
C VAL A 142 12.80 -30.80 26.13
N ARG A 143 13.60 -30.59 27.19
CA ARG A 143 15.06 -30.72 27.15
C ARG A 143 15.50 -32.16 26.80
N LYS A 144 14.93 -33.15 27.44
CA LYS A 144 15.21 -34.57 27.17
C LYS A 144 14.90 -34.94 25.70
N LYS A 145 13.93 -34.30 25.08
CA LYS A 145 13.57 -34.52 23.67
C LYS A 145 14.44 -33.69 22.70
N GLY A 146 15.25 -32.72 23.17
CA GLY A 146 16.06 -31.83 22.34
C GLY A 146 15.23 -30.83 21.54
N LEU A 147 14.13 -30.35 22.11
CA LEU A 147 13.17 -29.46 21.45
C LEU A 147 13.19 -28.02 21.99
N GLU A 148 14.13 -27.66 22.87
CA GLU A 148 14.18 -26.35 23.57
C GLU A 148 14.17 -25.16 22.59
N LYS A 149 14.82 -25.29 21.46
CA LYS A 149 14.88 -24.20 20.44
C LYS A 149 13.59 -24.05 19.62
N ARG A 150 12.66 -24.99 19.79
CA ARG A 150 11.40 -25.04 19.03
C ARG A 150 10.15 -24.83 19.88
N VAL A 151 10.31 -24.69 21.21
CA VAL A 151 9.20 -24.48 22.15
C VAL A 151 9.15 -23.03 22.58
N GLU A 152 7.95 -22.50 22.66
CA GLU A 152 7.57 -21.26 23.33
C GLU A 152 6.51 -21.61 24.38
N TYR A 153 6.51 -20.93 25.51
CA TYR A 153 5.57 -21.21 26.59
C TYR A 153 4.56 -20.07 26.76
N ILE A 154 3.33 -20.45 27.07
CA ILE A 154 2.24 -19.52 27.36
C ILE A 154 1.49 -19.97 28.61
N THR A 155 0.94 -19.06 29.42
CA THR A 155 0.15 -19.42 30.59
C THR A 155 -0.74 -18.27 31.08
N PHE A 156 -1.88 -18.64 31.69
CA PHE A 156 -2.76 -17.71 32.43
C PHE A 156 -2.29 -17.48 33.87
N SER A 157 -1.44 -18.35 34.42
CA SER A 157 -0.95 -18.26 35.81
C SER A 157 0.17 -17.24 35.92
N ALA A 158 0.05 -16.30 36.83
CA ALA A 158 1.10 -15.34 37.14
C ALA A 158 2.33 -15.98 37.80
N GLU A 159 2.11 -16.95 38.65
CA GLU A 159 3.16 -17.76 39.30
C GLU A 159 3.81 -18.70 38.25
N GLY A 160 3.00 -19.41 37.47
CA GLY A 160 3.48 -20.29 36.39
C GLY A 160 4.32 -19.52 35.35
N LEU A 161 4.00 -18.26 35.07
CA LEU A 161 4.80 -17.38 34.21
C LEU A 161 6.23 -17.19 34.76
N LEU A 162 6.34 -16.84 36.04
CA LEU A 162 7.65 -16.62 36.70
C LEU A 162 8.45 -17.93 36.76
N GLU A 163 7.82 -19.02 37.12
CA GLU A 163 8.45 -20.35 37.16
C GLU A 163 8.97 -20.77 35.76
N LEU A 164 8.19 -20.55 34.70
CA LEU A 164 8.62 -20.85 33.33
C LEU A 164 9.80 -19.97 32.91
N ILE A 165 9.80 -18.68 33.24
CA ILE A 165 10.91 -17.75 32.93
C ILE A 165 12.20 -18.19 33.67
N GLU A 166 12.07 -18.64 34.90
CA GLU A 166 13.23 -19.08 35.72
C GLU A 166 13.77 -20.42 35.26
N GLN A 167 12.91 -21.40 34.95
CA GLN A 167 13.32 -22.79 34.72
C GLN A 167 13.64 -23.11 33.26
N ALA A 168 13.02 -22.39 32.30
CA ALA A 168 13.31 -22.58 30.89
C ALA A 168 14.72 -22.08 30.51
N PRO A 169 15.36 -22.66 29.48
CA PRO A 169 16.65 -22.15 28.98
C PRO A 169 16.58 -20.66 28.68
N LYS A 170 17.64 -19.93 29.03
CA LYS A 170 17.71 -18.47 28.81
C LYS A 170 17.40 -18.11 27.35
N GLY A 171 16.47 -17.18 27.16
CA GLY A 171 16.03 -16.72 25.83
C GLY A 171 14.90 -17.56 25.24
N THR A 172 14.35 -18.56 25.97
CA THR A 172 13.10 -19.22 25.58
C THR A 172 11.95 -18.23 25.72
N PRO A 173 11.11 -17.99 24.68
CA PRO A 173 9.99 -17.09 24.78
C PRO A 173 8.92 -17.62 25.75
N VAL A 174 8.49 -16.77 26.70
CA VAL A 174 7.40 -17.07 27.64
C VAL A 174 6.43 -15.89 27.62
N TYR A 175 5.15 -16.15 27.34
CA TYR A 175 4.11 -15.13 27.19
C TYR A 175 3.02 -15.28 28.26
N TYR A 176 2.41 -14.14 28.60
CA TYR A 176 1.29 -14.10 29.54
C TYR A 176 -0.05 -13.99 28.83
N LEU A 177 -1.05 -14.79 29.26
CA LEU A 177 -2.35 -14.90 28.58
C LEU A 177 -3.48 -14.09 29.22
N ASN A 178 -3.37 -13.74 30.50
CA ASN A 178 -4.50 -13.30 31.33
C ASN A 178 -5.08 -11.92 30.94
N GLY A 179 -4.34 -11.07 30.24
CA GLY A 179 -4.81 -9.73 29.85
C GLY A 179 -4.62 -8.63 30.89
N SER A 180 -4.11 -8.96 32.09
CA SER A 180 -4.11 -8.04 33.24
C SER A 180 -2.81 -7.25 33.47
N ARG A 181 -1.70 -7.58 32.78
CA ARG A 181 -0.39 -6.92 32.97
C ARG A 181 -0.08 -5.94 31.85
N LEU A 182 0.44 -4.78 32.25
CA LEU A 182 0.93 -3.76 31.33
C LEU A 182 2.19 -4.22 30.59
N PRO A 183 2.48 -3.73 29.38
CA PRO A 183 3.71 -4.05 28.63
C PRO A 183 4.98 -3.84 29.46
N LYS A 184 5.09 -2.73 30.18
CA LYS A 184 6.25 -2.43 31.05
C LYS A 184 6.47 -3.46 32.17
N ASP A 185 5.38 -4.01 32.73
CA ASP A 185 5.47 -4.98 33.83
C ASP A 185 5.99 -6.32 33.30
N LEU A 186 5.57 -6.72 32.09
CA LEU A 186 6.08 -7.91 31.42
C LEU A 186 7.54 -7.75 31.00
N LYS A 187 7.93 -6.56 30.54
CA LYS A 187 9.33 -6.24 30.25
C LYS A 187 10.20 -6.33 31.50
N PHE A 188 9.71 -5.87 32.64
CA PHE A 188 10.44 -5.90 33.92
C PHE A 188 10.77 -7.33 34.40
N ILE A 189 9.93 -8.30 34.10
CA ILE A 189 10.13 -9.72 34.48
C ILE A 189 10.74 -10.56 33.36
N ASP A 190 11.27 -9.97 32.30
CA ASP A 190 11.83 -10.65 31.13
C ASP A 190 10.86 -11.62 30.40
N ALA A 191 9.54 -11.37 30.47
CA ALA A 191 8.57 -12.06 29.63
C ALA A 191 8.77 -11.64 28.16
N ALA A 192 8.45 -12.54 27.20
CA ALA A 192 8.60 -12.29 25.78
C ALA A 192 7.56 -11.32 25.22
N GLY A 193 6.40 -11.18 25.87
CA GLY A 193 5.36 -10.25 25.46
C GLY A 193 3.96 -10.59 25.96
N GLN A 194 2.98 -9.96 25.32
CA GLN A 194 1.56 -10.17 25.57
C GLN A 194 0.98 -11.18 24.59
N ASP A 195 0.26 -12.16 25.11
CA ASP A 195 -0.53 -13.14 24.35
C ASP A 195 -1.98 -13.05 24.85
N TYR A 196 -2.73 -12.03 24.37
CA TYR A 196 -4.00 -11.65 24.97
C TYR A 196 -5.17 -11.83 24.02
N HIS A 197 -6.36 -12.00 24.63
CA HIS A 197 -7.60 -12.02 23.90
C HIS A 197 -7.83 -10.70 23.14
N ILE A 198 -8.36 -10.76 21.92
CA ILE A 198 -8.54 -9.60 21.02
C ILE A 198 -9.27 -8.43 21.70
N ASN A 199 -10.23 -8.69 22.58
CA ASN A 199 -10.98 -7.63 23.25
C ASN A 199 -10.09 -6.79 24.18
N VAL A 200 -9.07 -7.37 24.80
CA VAL A 200 -8.11 -6.63 25.63
C VAL A 200 -7.36 -5.59 24.78
N PHE A 201 -6.92 -5.97 23.58
CA PHE A 201 -6.24 -5.05 22.68
C PHE A 201 -7.18 -4.02 22.06
N ARG A 202 -8.48 -4.33 21.92
CA ARG A 202 -9.48 -3.34 21.49
C ARG A 202 -9.73 -2.28 22.55
N GLU A 203 -9.73 -2.68 23.81
CA GLU A 203 -9.83 -1.76 24.96
C GLU A 203 -8.54 -0.96 25.18
N HIS A 204 -7.39 -1.57 24.90
CA HIS A 204 -6.05 -1.00 25.13
C HIS A 204 -5.21 -0.95 23.85
N ILE A 205 -5.73 -0.30 22.80
CA ILE A 205 -5.14 -0.28 21.46
C ILE A 205 -3.67 0.20 21.43
N GLY A 206 -3.29 1.06 22.36
CA GLY A 206 -1.91 1.56 22.50
C GLY A 206 -0.89 0.52 22.98
N TRP A 207 -1.34 -0.59 23.58
CA TRP A 207 -0.44 -1.62 24.12
C TRP A 207 0.35 -2.35 23.05
N ILE A 208 -0.19 -2.53 21.83
CA ILE A 208 0.53 -3.14 20.70
C ILE A 208 1.79 -2.33 20.40
N LYS A 209 1.64 -1.01 20.23
CA LYS A 209 2.78 -0.12 19.99
C LYS A 209 3.75 -0.08 21.19
N GLU A 210 3.23 -0.01 22.42
CA GLU A 210 4.05 0.02 23.65
C GLU A 210 4.88 -1.27 23.78
N CYS A 211 4.31 -2.44 23.46
CA CYS A 211 5.06 -3.69 23.41
C CYS A 211 6.22 -3.61 22.43
N HIS A 212 5.96 -3.16 21.20
CA HIS A 212 7.00 -3.03 20.16
C HIS A 212 8.10 -2.04 20.57
N ASP A 213 7.72 -0.88 21.14
CA ASP A 213 8.69 0.12 21.62
C ASP A 213 9.60 -0.45 22.73
N LEU A 214 9.09 -1.42 23.53
CA LEU A 214 9.84 -2.12 24.58
C LEU A 214 10.57 -3.39 24.06
N GLY A 215 10.44 -3.72 22.77
CA GLY A 215 11.01 -4.93 22.18
C GLY A 215 10.28 -6.22 22.59
N LEU A 216 9.02 -6.11 23.03
CA LEU A 216 8.13 -7.22 23.32
C LEU A 216 7.33 -7.62 22.08
N LYS A 217 6.86 -8.87 22.03
CA LYS A 217 6.00 -9.40 20.99
C LYS A 217 4.53 -9.41 21.41
N VAL A 218 3.64 -9.38 20.43
CA VAL A 218 2.19 -9.41 20.61
C VAL A 218 1.59 -10.59 19.84
N ASN A 219 0.93 -11.50 20.57
CA ASN A 219 0.05 -12.52 20.01
C ASN A 219 -1.41 -12.20 20.37
N VAL A 220 -2.33 -12.50 19.46
CA VAL A 220 -3.77 -12.27 19.67
C VAL A 220 -4.53 -13.57 19.44
N TRP A 221 -5.39 -13.94 20.40
CA TRP A 221 -6.21 -15.15 20.37
C TRP A 221 -7.68 -14.88 20.74
N THR A 222 -8.65 -15.77 20.47
CA THR A 222 -8.67 -16.72 19.36
C THR A 222 -9.38 -16.02 18.19
N VAL A 223 -8.67 -15.78 17.11
CA VAL A 223 -9.11 -14.90 16.02
C VAL A 223 -9.60 -15.75 14.85
N ASN A 224 -10.93 -15.84 14.65
CA ASN A 224 -11.53 -16.76 13.69
C ASN A 224 -12.32 -16.07 12.56
N SER A 225 -12.71 -14.80 12.72
CA SER A 225 -13.39 -14.05 11.67
C SER A 225 -12.41 -13.30 10.76
N LEU A 226 -12.74 -13.11 9.48
CA LEU A 226 -11.92 -12.31 8.55
C LEU A 226 -11.78 -10.86 9.01
N GLU A 227 -12.81 -10.30 9.64
CA GLU A 227 -12.79 -8.94 10.18
C GLU A 227 -11.75 -8.81 11.30
N ASP A 228 -11.74 -9.75 12.25
CA ASP A 228 -10.79 -9.77 13.35
C ASP A 228 -9.37 -10.06 12.87
N MET A 229 -9.20 -10.95 11.90
CA MET A 229 -7.92 -11.24 11.26
C MET A 229 -7.35 -9.97 10.60
N GLN A 230 -8.16 -9.27 9.81
CA GLN A 230 -7.75 -8.02 9.17
C GLN A 230 -7.44 -6.94 10.21
N TRP A 231 -8.25 -6.83 11.27
CA TRP A 231 -7.99 -5.89 12.37
C TRP A 231 -6.61 -6.12 13.00
N CYS A 232 -6.23 -7.37 13.25
CA CYS A 232 -4.91 -7.72 13.78
C CYS A 232 -3.78 -7.39 12.81
N ILE A 233 -3.96 -7.69 11.52
CA ILE A 233 -2.98 -7.37 10.45
C ILE A 233 -2.75 -5.86 10.37
N ASP A 234 -3.81 -5.06 10.35
CA ASP A 234 -3.75 -3.60 10.24
C ASP A 234 -3.06 -2.94 11.45
N ARG A 235 -3.04 -3.63 12.58
CA ARG A 235 -2.37 -3.18 13.82
C ARG A 235 -0.93 -3.68 13.96
N GLY A 236 -0.49 -4.55 13.04
CA GLY A 236 0.88 -5.02 13.01
C GLY A 236 1.24 -5.95 14.18
N VAL A 237 0.28 -6.77 14.67
CA VAL A 237 0.59 -7.79 15.69
C VAL A 237 1.60 -8.81 15.15
N ASP A 238 2.40 -9.43 16.02
CA ASP A 238 3.45 -10.36 15.60
C ASP A 238 2.92 -11.76 15.28
N TYR A 239 1.88 -12.19 16.01
CA TYR A 239 1.27 -13.51 15.86
C TYR A 239 -0.25 -13.42 15.95
N ILE A 240 -0.91 -14.35 15.27
CA ILE A 240 -2.36 -14.57 15.38
C ILE A 240 -2.60 -16.05 15.63
N THR A 241 -3.22 -16.36 16.78
CA THR A 241 -3.66 -17.70 17.14
C THR A 241 -5.12 -17.90 16.72
N THR A 242 -5.37 -18.92 15.89
CA THR A 242 -6.67 -19.14 15.22
C THR A 242 -7.04 -20.63 15.09
N ASP A 243 -8.34 -20.91 15.08
CA ASP A 243 -8.90 -22.22 14.68
C ASP A 243 -9.02 -22.36 13.14
N GLU A 244 -8.77 -21.29 12.38
CA GLU A 244 -8.91 -21.19 10.93
C GLU A 244 -7.57 -20.87 10.25
N PRO A 245 -6.51 -21.68 10.44
CA PRO A 245 -5.15 -21.31 10.04
C PRO A 245 -4.98 -21.18 8.52
N GLU A 246 -5.62 -22.03 7.70
CA GLU A 246 -5.56 -21.90 6.24
C GLU A 246 -6.24 -20.61 5.75
N ARG A 247 -7.39 -20.25 6.36
CA ARG A 247 -8.11 -19.03 6.04
C ARG A 247 -7.27 -17.78 6.35
N LEU A 248 -6.55 -17.78 7.47
CA LEU A 248 -5.63 -16.70 7.82
C LEU A 248 -4.43 -16.65 6.85
N GLN A 249 -3.83 -17.80 6.52
CA GLN A 249 -2.75 -17.85 5.52
C GLN A 249 -3.20 -17.33 4.15
N GLU A 250 -4.43 -17.63 3.74
CA GLU A 250 -5.01 -17.13 2.49
C GLU A 250 -5.20 -15.62 2.53
N LEU A 251 -5.70 -15.08 3.66
CA LEU A 251 -5.81 -13.65 3.89
C LEU A 251 -4.43 -12.97 3.86
N LEU A 252 -3.41 -13.54 4.53
CA LEU A 252 -2.05 -13.00 4.55
C LEU A 252 -1.41 -13.00 3.15
N ARG A 253 -1.61 -14.06 2.36
CA ARG A 253 -1.15 -14.09 0.95
C ARG A 253 -1.83 -13.02 0.10
N SER A 254 -3.05 -12.61 0.45
CA SER A 254 -3.75 -11.53 -0.24
C SER A 254 -3.34 -10.12 0.20
N GLN A 255 -2.58 -9.98 1.29
CA GLN A 255 -2.05 -8.68 1.72
C GLN A 255 -0.99 -8.20 0.73
N ARG A 256 -1.10 -6.91 0.34
CA ARG A 256 -0.13 -6.31 -0.57
C ARG A 256 1.01 -5.65 0.17
N SER A 257 2.20 -5.74 -0.41
CA SER A 257 3.30 -4.85 -0.06
C SER A 257 3.06 -3.50 -0.74
N PHE A 258 2.97 -2.42 0.05
CA PHE A 258 2.78 -1.07 -0.48
C PHE A 258 4.12 -0.34 -0.55
N HIS A 259 4.44 0.16 -1.73
CA HIS A 259 5.69 0.87 -2.04
C HIS A 259 5.37 2.33 -2.32
N ASP A 260 5.91 3.25 -1.50
CA ASP A 260 5.80 4.68 -1.75
C ASP A 260 6.50 5.02 -3.07
N VAL A 261 5.81 5.70 -3.96
CA VAL A 261 6.34 6.10 -5.26
C VAL A 261 7.53 7.05 -5.14
N THR A 262 7.57 7.83 -4.06
CA THR A 262 8.63 8.80 -3.78
C THR A 262 9.98 8.10 -3.65
N GLY A 263 10.94 8.51 -4.47
CA GLY A 263 12.33 8.06 -4.34
C GLY A 263 12.74 6.91 -5.26
N PHE A 264 11.79 6.14 -5.85
CA PHE A 264 12.17 5.09 -6.79
C PHE A 264 11.44 5.12 -8.15
N LEU A 265 10.23 5.73 -8.24
CA LEU A 265 9.54 5.91 -9.52
C LEU A 265 9.56 7.38 -9.94
N PRO A 266 9.97 7.68 -11.17
CA PRO A 266 9.83 9.01 -11.73
C PRO A 266 8.36 9.33 -12.04
N VAL A 267 7.96 10.59 -11.82
CA VAL A 267 6.68 11.13 -12.27
C VAL A 267 6.86 11.76 -13.63
N TYR A 268 6.10 11.30 -14.60
CA TYR A 268 6.13 11.72 -16.00
C TYR A 268 5.02 12.73 -16.32
N GLY A 269 5.04 13.32 -17.52
CA GLY A 269 4.08 14.34 -17.97
C GLY A 269 4.41 15.74 -17.46
N LYS A 270 5.60 15.96 -16.92
CA LYS A 270 6.11 17.24 -16.42
C LYS A 270 7.09 17.85 -17.40
N LEU A 271 7.21 19.17 -17.35
CA LEU A 271 8.35 19.84 -17.96
C LEU A 271 9.64 19.34 -17.28
N ARG A 272 10.64 18.91 -18.07
CA ARG A 272 11.83 18.17 -17.57
C ARG A 272 12.60 18.90 -16.48
N ASP A 273 12.71 20.24 -16.60
CA ASP A 273 13.48 21.07 -15.67
C ASP A 273 12.66 21.61 -14.49
N CYS A 274 11.39 21.20 -14.36
CA CYS A 274 10.58 21.58 -13.22
C CYS A 274 11.09 20.92 -11.93
N LYS A 275 11.73 21.69 -11.09
CA LYS A 275 12.10 21.32 -9.72
C LYS A 275 10.82 21.17 -8.88
N ASN A 276 10.84 20.29 -7.89
CA ASN A 276 9.72 19.98 -6.97
C ASN A 276 8.64 21.09 -6.79
N PRO A 277 7.37 20.72 -6.51
CA PRO A 277 6.93 19.47 -5.86
C PRO A 277 6.75 18.29 -6.83
N LEU A 278 6.84 17.05 -6.29
CA LEU A 278 6.80 15.83 -7.08
C LEU A 278 5.53 15.71 -7.94
N TYR A 279 4.38 16.05 -7.39
CA TYR A 279 3.06 15.92 -8.02
C TYR A 279 2.46 17.26 -8.49
N SER A 280 3.29 18.27 -8.81
CA SER A 280 2.84 19.53 -9.39
C SER A 280 3.24 19.64 -10.85
N ARG A 281 2.43 20.33 -11.66
CA ARG A 281 2.71 20.59 -13.07
C ARG A 281 3.68 21.77 -13.28
N LEU A 282 3.75 22.68 -12.30
CA LEU A 282 4.71 23.78 -12.25
C LEU A 282 5.67 23.60 -11.08
N SER A 283 6.89 24.09 -11.21
CA SER A 283 7.89 24.07 -10.14
C SER A 283 7.62 25.14 -9.08
N SER A 284 8.13 24.95 -7.86
CA SER A 284 7.89 25.84 -6.72
C SER A 284 8.42 27.26 -6.91
N ASP A 285 9.48 27.44 -7.69
CA ASP A 285 10.04 28.75 -8.04
C ASP A 285 9.12 29.61 -8.93
N MET A 286 8.16 28.97 -9.62
CA MET A 286 7.13 29.68 -10.39
C MET A 286 6.02 30.29 -9.52
N GLN A 287 5.88 29.86 -8.28
CA GLN A 287 4.79 30.32 -7.39
C GLN A 287 4.74 31.86 -7.23
N PRO A 288 5.85 32.59 -7.02
CA PRO A 288 5.80 34.02 -6.89
C PRO A 288 5.60 34.79 -8.22
N THR A 289 5.78 34.13 -9.36
CA THR A 289 5.76 34.74 -10.69
C THR A 289 4.44 34.63 -11.42
N VAL A 290 3.74 33.47 -11.24
CA VAL A 290 2.46 33.22 -11.90
C VAL A 290 1.27 33.70 -11.07
N ARG A 291 0.13 33.97 -11.73
CA ARG A 291 -1.12 34.32 -11.03
C ARG A 291 -1.50 33.22 -10.02
N LYS A 292 -2.01 33.62 -8.84
CA LYS A 292 -2.41 32.71 -7.77
C LYS A 292 -3.38 31.59 -8.24
N ALA A 293 -4.35 31.95 -9.11
CA ALA A 293 -5.30 30.98 -9.66
C ALA A 293 -4.59 29.91 -10.52
N LEU A 294 -3.63 30.33 -11.33
CA LEU A 294 -2.84 29.44 -12.18
C LEU A 294 -1.95 28.53 -11.34
N TRP A 295 -1.30 29.07 -10.30
CA TRP A 295 -0.53 28.29 -9.34
C TRP A 295 -1.38 27.21 -8.66
N ASN A 296 -2.57 27.57 -8.16
CA ASN A 296 -3.46 26.63 -7.52
C ASN A 296 -3.89 25.49 -8.46
N LEU A 297 -4.19 25.81 -9.73
CA LEU A 297 -4.53 24.80 -10.74
C LEU A 297 -3.33 23.91 -11.12
N SER A 298 -2.11 24.45 -11.06
CA SER A 298 -0.92 23.66 -11.33
C SER A 298 -0.67 22.54 -10.32
N GLN A 299 -1.28 22.63 -9.14
CA GLN A 299 -1.22 21.60 -8.10
C GLN A 299 -2.13 20.38 -8.41
N ASN A 300 -3.04 20.49 -9.38
CA ASN A 300 -3.76 19.35 -9.91
C ASN A 300 -2.83 18.54 -10.82
N THR A 301 -2.95 17.20 -10.76
CA THR A 301 -2.03 16.29 -11.42
C THR A 301 -2.42 15.91 -12.85
N ALA A 302 -3.22 16.74 -13.54
CA ALA A 302 -3.65 16.50 -14.91
C ALA A 302 -2.48 16.23 -15.85
N GLY A 303 -2.52 15.08 -16.55
CA GLY A 303 -1.45 14.65 -17.46
C GLY A 303 -0.27 13.96 -16.80
N LEU A 304 -0.15 13.99 -15.46
CA LEU A 304 0.91 13.30 -14.76
C LEU A 304 0.61 11.80 -14.65
N TYR A 305 1.66 10.99 -14.70
CA TYR A 305 1.59 9.54 -14.54
C TYR A 305 2.90 8.97 -13.98
N VAL A 306 2.82 7.75 -13.45
CA VAL A 306 3.99 6.94 -13.08
C VAL A 306 4.03 5.67 -13.91
N ARG A 307 5.23 5.13 -14.12
CA ARG A 307 5.44 3.87 -14.84
C ARG A 307 6.28 2.93 -13.99
N PHE A 308 5.93 1.64 -14.03
CA PHE A 308 6.62 0.60 -13.29
C PHE A 308 6.46 -0.76 -13.95
N ARG A 309 7.42 -1.65 -13.67
CA ARG A 309 7.32 -3.08 -14.02
C ARG A 309 7.10 -3.89 -12.76
N THR A 310 6.31 -4.95 -12.87
CA THR A 310 6.11 -5.92 -11.80
C THR A 310 5.71 -7.28 -12.35
N ASN A 311 6.11 -8.34 -11.64
CA ASN A 311 5.67 -9.72 -11.88
C ASN A 311 4.47 -10.12 -10.99
N SER A 312 3.91 -9.19 -10.23
CA SER A 312 2.77 -9.40 -9.34
C SER A 312 1.54 -9.92 -10.07
N THR A 313 0.76 -10.78 -9.41
CA THR A 313 -0.56 -11.25 -9.90
C THR A 313 -1.67 -10.25 -9.60
N SER A 314 -1.39 -9.21 -8.83
CA SER A 314 -2.33 -8.13 -8.54
C SER A 314 -1.62 -6.77 -8.43
N VAL A 315 -2.36 -5.70 -8.72
CA VAL A 315 -1.92 -4.31 -8.51
C VAL A 315 -3.00 -3.55 -7.77
N GLY A 316 -2.61 -2.89 -6.68
CA GLY A 316 -3.45 -1.97 -5.92
C GLY A 316 -2.80 -0.59 -5.81
N ALA A 317 -3.52 0.36 -5.25
CA ALA A 317 -3.00 1.66 -4.91
C ALA A 317 -3.58 2.18 -3.59
N ARG A 318 -2.75 2.90 -2.84
CA ARG A 318 -3.15 3.81 -1.75
C ARG A 318 -2.75 5.21 -2.15
N TRP A 319 -3.68 6.16 -2.08
CA TRP A 319 -3.34 7.55 -2.36
C TRP A 319 -4.14 8.51 -1.50
N THR A 320 -3.50 9.62 -1.16
CA THR A 320 -4.12 10.74 -0.46
C THR A 320 -4.19 11.90 -1.44
N VAL A 321 -5.40 12.37 -1.74
CA VAL A 321 -5.59 13.56 -2.57
C VAL A 321 -5.41 14.83 -1.74
N LYS A 322 -4.96 15.90 -2.38
CA LYS A 322 -4.60 17.16 -1.71
C LYS A 322 -5.82 17.91 -1.17
N TYR A 323 -6.86 18.03 -1.97
CA TYR A 323 -8.02 18.89 -1.69
C TYR A 323 -9.31 18.14 -1.42
N ASN A 324 -9.47 16.92 -1.93
CA ASN A 324 -10.71 16.14 -1.94
C ASN A 324 -11.85 16.83 -2.72
N ASN A 325 -11.53 17.40 -3.89
CA ASN A 325 -12.45 18.13 -4.74
C ASN A 325 -13.63 17.28 -5.20
N GLN A 326 -14.78 17.95 -5.38
CA GLN A 326 -16.00 17.35 -5.92
C GLN A 326 -16.65 18.32 -6.91
N PHE A 327 -17.11 17.79 -8.04
CA PHE A 327 -17.80 18.53 -9.08
C PHE A 327 -19.09 17.78 -9.47
N ASN A 328 -20.14 18.51 -9.78
CA ASN A 328 -21.43 17.92 -10.17
C ASN A 328 -21.49 17.41 -11.62
N HIS A 329 -20.53 17.81 -12.45
CA HIS A 329 -20.46 17.52 -13.89
C HIS A 329 -19.21 16.73 -14.30
N ILE A 330 -18.33 16.37 -13.37
CA ILE A 330 -17.14 15.54 -13.61
C ILE A 330 -17.19 14.36 -12.65
N THR A 331 -16.95 13.15 -13.17
CA THR A 331 -16.97 11.94 -12.33
C THR A 331 -15.92 12.01 -11.23
N ALA A 332 -16.21 11.44 -10.07
CA ALA A 332 -15.24 11.35 -8.98
C ALA A 332 -13.93 10.66 -9.43
N THR A 333 -14.05 9.67 -10.32
CA THR A 333 -12.89 8.95 -10.90
C THR A 333 -11.99 9.89 -11.71
N ALA A 334 -12.55 10.79 -12.52
CA ALA A 334 -11.77 11.77 -13.28
C ALA A 334 -11.17 12.83 -12.37
N VAL A 335 -11.92 13.29 -11.36
CA VAL A 335 -11.49 14.34 -10.44
C VAL A 335 -10.31 13.88 -9.60
N LYS A 336 -10.40 12.71 -8.93
CA LYS A 336 -9.48 12.27 -7.87
C LYS A 336 -9.14 10.77 -7.89
N GLY A 337 -9.54 10.02 -8.93
CA GLY A 337 -9.19 8.62 -9.14
C GLY A 337 -7.91 8.41 -9.92
N LEU A 338 -7.56 7.14 -10.12
CA LEU A 338 -6.37 6.73 -10.88
C LEU A 338 -6.80 5.79 -12.01
N ASP A 339 -6.03 5.78 -13.12
CA ASP A 339 -6.26 4.88 -14.27
C ASP A 339 -5.02 4.04 -14.56
N LEU A 340 -5.17 2.72 -14.55
CA LEU A 340 -4.09 1.77 -14.84
C LEU A 340 -4.17 1.30 -16.29
N TYR A 341 -3.04 1.37 -16.99
CA TYR A 341 -2.80 0.83 -18.32
C TYR A 341 -1.64 -0.17 -18.27
N CYS A 342 -1.67 -1.18 -19.13
CA CYS A 342 -0.60 -2.16 -19.32
C CYS A 342 -0.09 -2.09 -20.76
N LEU A 343 1.22 -2.14 -20.95
CA LEU A 343 1.82 -2.24 -22.28
C LEU A 343 1.71 -3.69 -22.76
N GLN A 344 0.99 -3.90 -23.86
CA GLN A 344 0.81 -5.19 -24.50
C GLN A 344 0.97 -5.04 -26.01
N ASP A 345 1.83 -5.85 -26.61
CA ASP A 345 2.10 -5.84 -28.06
C ASP A 345 2.43 -4.43 -28.59
N GLY A 346 3.21 -3.67 -27.83
CA GLY A 346 3.63 -2.30 -28.16
C GLY A 346 2.53 -1.25 -28.03
N LYS A 347 1.38 -1.56 -27.41
CA LYS A 347 0.25 -0.64 -27.21
C LYS A 347 -0.19 -0.59 -25.76
N TRP A 348 -0.46 0.61 -25.26
CA TRP A 348 -1.02 0.83 -23.94
C TRP A 348 -2.51 0.48 -23.91
N GLN A 349 -2.85 -0.59 -23.21
CA GLN A 349 -4.23 -1.06 -23.07
C GLN A 349 -4.76 -0.70 -21.67
N PHE A 350 -6.01 -0.24 -21.61
CA PHE A 350 -6.69 0.04 -20.37
C PHE A 350 -6.90 -1.26 -19.58
N VAL A 351 -6.53 -1.24 -18.29
CA VAL A 351 -6.74 -2.35 -17.37
C VAL A 351 -7.96 -2.10 -16.50
N ASN A 352 -7.93 -1.04 -15.69
CA ASN A 352 -9.04 -0.64 -14.81
C ASN A 352 -8.78 0.73 -14.18
N SER A 353 -9.81 1.28 -13.52
CA SER A 353 -9.73 2.52 -12.74
C SER A 353 -9.76 2.24 -11.25
N ALA A 354 -9.01 3.02 -10.46
CA ALA A 354 -9.16 3.10 -9.02
C ALA A 354 -10.20 4.17 -8.68
N ILE A 355 -11.40 3.74 -8.27
CA ILE A 355 -12.51 4.63 -7.92
C ILE A 355 -12.27 5.20 -6.52
N PRO A 356 -12.22 6.53 -6.36
CA PRO A 356 -11.96 7.15 -5.07
C PRO A 356 -13.20 7.13 -4.17
N THR A 357 -12.98 7.00 -2.86
CA THR A 357 -14.04 7.06 -1.84
C THR A 357 -13.98 8.32 -0.98
N GLY A 358 -12.85 9.01 -0.96
CA GLY A 358 -12.65 10.19 -0.11
C GLY A 358 -11.32 10.89 -0.34
N LYS A 359 -10.79 11.48 0.71
CA LYS A 359 -9.46 12.09 0.71
C LYS A 359 -8.36 11.02 0.73
N GLU A 360 -8.53 10.00 1.56
CA GLU A 360 -7.66 8.83 1.64
C GLU A 360 -8.34 7.66 0.94
N ASN A 361 -7.60 6.98 0.09
CA ASN A 361 -8.14 5.95 -0.79
C ASN A 361 -7.26 4.71 -0.77
N HIS A 362 -7.91 3.53 -0.82
CA HIS A 362 -7.25 2.24 -0.92
C HIS A 362 -8.07 1.33 -1.85
N VAL A 363 -7.51 0.95 -2.99
CA VAL A 363 -8.22 0.17 -4.02
C VAL A 363 -7.32 -0.94 -4.59
N THR A 364 -7.89 -2.13 -4.75
CA THR A 364 -7.35 -3.16 -5.64
C THR A 364 -7.78 -2.82 -7.07
N ILE A 365 -6.81 -2.49 -7.93
CA ILE A 365 -7.11 -2.11 -9.32
C ILE A 365 -7.31 -3.34 -10.18
N VAL A 366 -6.43 -4.33 -10.08
CA VAL A 366 -6.50 -5.60 -10.80
C VAL A 366 -5.99 -6.75 -9.92
N LYS A 367 -6.53 -7.96 -10.13
CA LYS A 367 -6.13 -9.19 -9.44
C LYS A 367 -6.26 -10.39 -10.37
N ASN A 368 -5.68 -11.52 -9.96
CA ASN A 368 -5.74 -12.81 -10.68
C ASN A 368 -5.04 -12.75 -12.06
N MET A 369 -4.00 -11.94 -12.20
CA MET A 369 -3.12 -11.98 -13.35
C MET A 369 -2.20 -13.21 -13.29
N LEU A 370 -1.66 -13.63 -14.42
CA LEU A 370 -0.57 -14.62 -14.41
C LEU A 370 0.71 -14.00 -13.84
N PRO A 371 1.55 -14.75 -13.10
CA PRO A 371 2.79 -14.26 -12.51
C PRO A 371 3.88 -14.10 -13.60
N GLN A 372 3.82 -12.99 -14.33
CA GLN A 372 4.81 -12.63 -15.36
C GLN A 372 5.07 -11.13 -15.30
N GLU A 373 6.27 -10.70 -15.65
CA GLU A 373 6.63 -9.28 -15.70
C GLU A 373 5.77 -8.54 -16.74
N ARG A 374 5.26 -7.39 -16.31
CA ARG A 374 4.48 -6.46 -17.14
C ARG A 374 4.88 -5.04 -16.87
N GLU A 375 4.80 -4.21 -17.89
CA GLU A 375 4.95 -2.77 -17.80
C GLU A 375 3.59 -2.11 -17.60
N PHE A 376 3.48 -1.26 -16.56
CA PHE A 376 2.27 -0.52 -16.25
C PHE A 376 2.49 0.99 -16.29
N MET A 377 1.42 1.72 -16.63
CA MET A 377 1.30 3.17 -16.56
C MET A 377 0.08 3.51 -15.72
N LEU A 378 0.28 4.31 -14.66
CA LEU A 378 -0.78 4.74 -13.76
C LEU A 378 -0.95 6.26 -13.88
N TYR A 379 -2.06 6.69 -14.51
CA TYR A 379 -2.42 8.10 -14.63
C TYR A 379 -3.01 8.62 -13.33
N LEU A 380 -2.67 9.88 -13.01
CA LEU A 380 -3.04 10.59 -11.79
C LEU A 380 -4.29 11.46 -12.01
N PRO A 381 -4.94 11.96 -10.93
CA PRO A 381 -6.15 12.79 -10.98
C PRO A 381 -6.06 14.00 -11.93
N LEU A 382 -7.20 14.36 -12.53
CA LEU A 382 -7.26 15.53 -13.44
C LEU A 382 -7.59 16.83 -12.71
N TYR A 383 -8.39 16.79 -11.63
CA TYR A 383 -8.93 17.95 -10.93
C TYR A 383 -8.65 17.95 -9.43
N ASP A 384 -7.69 17.14 -8.98
CA ASP A 384 -7.13 17.17 -7.63
C ASP A 384 -5.62 17.01 -7.69
N GLY A 385 -4.94 17.31 -6.59
CA GLY A 385 -3.54 17.01 -6.37
C GLY A 385 -3.37 15.70 -5.63
N ILE A 386 -2.13 15.22 -5.56
CA ILE A 386 -1.74 14.08 -4.73
C ILE A 386 -0.72 14.54 -3.70
N ASP A 387 -0.92 14.18 -2.42
CA ASP A 387 0.04 14.35 -1.34
C ASP A 387 0.88 13.07 -1.15
N LYS A 388 0.26 11.88 -1.29
CA LYS A 388 0.92 10.57 -1.15
C LYS A 388 0.37 9.57 -2.17
N LEU A 389 1.26 8.75 -2.74
CA LEU A 389 0.91 7.65 -3.63
C LEU A 389 1.77 6.43 -3.31
N GLU A 390 1.12 5.30 -3.06
CA GLU A 390 1.75 4.00 -2.87
C GLU A 390 1.15 2.99 -3.86
N ILE A 391 1.99 2.18 -4.47
CA ILE A 391 1.59 1.06 -5.33
C ILE A 391 1.67 -0.23 -4.54
N GLY A 392 0.59 -0.98 -4.49
CA GLY A 392 0.47 -2.27 -3.81
C GLY A 392 0.66 -3.42 -4.79
N ILE A 393 1.54 -4.35 -4.44
CA ILE A 393 1.82 -5.59 -5.16
C ILE A 393 1.72 -6.79 -4.21
N ASP A 394 1.68 -8.01 -4.73
CA ASP A 394 1.65 -9.22 -3.92
C ASP A 394 2.95 -9.37 -3.12
N PRO A 395 2.90 -9.96 -1.90
CA PRO A 395 4.10 -10.23 -1.12
C PRO A 395 5.10 -11.08 -1.90
N GLY A 396 6.36 -10.63 -1.93
CA GLY A 396 7.44 -11.32 -2.66
C GLY A 396 7.49 -11.05 -4.16
N ALA A 397 6.54 -10.30 -4.72
CA ALA A 397 6.67 -9.77 -6.07
C ALA A 397 7.63 -8.58 -6.10
N GLU A 398 8.22 -8.32 -7.25
CA GLU A 398 9.12 -7.19 -7.46
C GLU A 398 8.39 -6.03 -8.12
N ILE A 399 8.79 -4.81 -7.77
CA ILE A 399 8.38 -3.58 -8.45
C ILE A 399 9.63 -2.75 -8.73
N VAL A 400 9.81 -2.35 -9.98
CA VAL A 400 10.95 -1.55 -10.43
C VAL A 400 10.50 -0.43 -11.38
N ALA A 401 11.33 0.61 -11.49
CA ALA A 401 11.09 1.67 -12.47
C ALA A 401 11.15 1.12 -13.91
N SER A 402 10.37 1.72 -14.79
CA SER A 402 10.43 1.41 -16.22
C SER A 402 11.77 1.85 -16.84
N GLU A 403 12.34 1.00 -17.65
CA GLU A 403 13.52 1.30 -18.48
C GLU A 403 13.13 1.64 -19.94
N LEU A 404 11.88 1.37 -20.33
CA LEU A 404 11.41 1.60 -21.68
C LEU A 404 11.23 3.11 -21.96
N ASN A 405 11.53 3.54 -23.17
CA ASN A 405 11.23 4.88 -23.65
C ASN A 405 9.91 4.90 -24.45
N SER A 406 8.82 4.42 -23.82
CA SER A 406 7.45 4.43 -24.38
C SER A 406 6.46 4.91 -23.31
N PRO A 407 5.73 6.02 -23.48
CA PRO A 407 5.88 7.01 -24.57
C PRO A 407 7.27 7.66 -24.62
N ASP A 408 7.74 7.94 -25.85
CA ASP A 408 9.02 8.61 -26.06
C ASP A 408 9.04 9.98 -25.38
N ARG A 409 10.05 10.19 -24.54
CA ARG A 409 10.22 11.39 -23.70
C ARG A 409 11.14 12.43 -24.32
N GLU A 410 11.83 12.09 -25.39
CA GLU A 410 12.62 13.06 -26.13
C GLU A 410 11.70 13.94 -26.96
N ASN A 411 11.84 15.26 -26.81
CA ASN A 411 11.00 16.24 -27.50
C ASN A 411 9.49 15.99 -27.31
N PRO A 412 8.94 16.16 -26.09
CA PRO A 412 7.52 15.95 -25.81
C PRO A 412 6.62 16.88 -26.62
N ILE A 413 5.34 16.55 -26.73
CA ILE A 413 4.33 17.52 -27.16
C ILE A 413 3.97 18.38 -25.95
N VAL A 414 4.12 19.70 -26.04
CA VAL A 414 3.73 20.62 -24.97
C VAL A 414 2.42 21.31 -25.34
N MET A 415 1.39 21.08 -24.52
CA MET A 415 0.04 21.57 -24.78
C MET A 415 -0.37 22.58 -23.70
N TYR A 416 -0.64 23.81 -24.10
CA TYR A 416 -1.14 24.89 -23.24
C TYR A 416 -2.60 25.18 -23.57
N GLY A 417 -3.48 25.25 -22.57
CA GLY A 417 -4.89 25.55 -22.84
C GLY A 417 -5.81 25.53 -21.64
N THR A 418 -7.06 25.26 -21.91
CA THR A 418 -8.21 25.49 -21.04
C THR A 418 -8.58 24.27 -20.18
N SER A 419 -9.82 24.28 -19.64
CA SER A 419 -10.42 23.12 -18.93
C SER A 419 -10.55 21.88 -19.85
N ILE A 420 -10.77 22.08 -21.15
CA ILE A 420 -10.88 20.99 -22.13
C ILE A 420 -9.55 20.23 -22.15
N LEU A 421 -8.46 20.93 -22.23
CA LEU A 421 -7.12 20.35 -22.23
C LEU A 421 -6.76 19.73 -20.87
N GLN A 422 -7.14 20.39 -19.75
CA GLN A 422 -6.95 19.81 -18.40
C GLN A 422 -7.66 18.47 -18.25
N GLY A 423 -8.74 18.23 -19.01
CA GLY A 423 -9.51 17.00 -19.04
C GLY A 423 -10.92 17.12 -18.43
N ALA A 424 -11.54 18.33 -18.51
CA ALA A 424 -12.92 18.51 -18.08
C ALA A 424 -13.86 17.55 -18.81
N SER A 425 -14.78 16.96 -18.05
CA SER A 425 -15.78 16.00 -18.52
C SER A 425 -15.22 14.69 -19.09
N ALA A 426 -13.91 14.43 -18.97
CA ALA A 426 -13.39 13.09 -19.16
C ALA A 426 -13.99 12.15 -18.08
N SER A 427 -14.26 10.90 -18.44
CA SER A 427 -14.85 9.93 -17.52
C SER A 427 -13.85 9.43 -16.44
N ARG A 428 -12.55 9.51 -16.73
CA ARG A 428 -11.44 9.05 -15.91
C ARG A 428 -10.11 9.66 -16.40
N PRO A 429 -9.02 9.61 -15.62
CA PRO A 429 -7.75 10.27 -15.95
C PRO A 429 -7.19 9.94 -17.34
N GLY A 430 -7.13 8.67 -17.70
CA GLY A 430 -6.59 8.25 -18.98
C GLY A 430 -7.40 8.69 -20.20
N MET A 431 -8.59 9.24 -20.03
CA MET A 431 -9.46 9.73 -21.10
C MET A 431 -9.32 11.24 -21.35
N ALA A 432 -8.46 11.95 -20.64
CA ALA A 432 -8.08 13.29 -21.04
C ALA A 432 -7.43 13.27 -22.44
N ALA A 433 -7.73 14.27 -23.28
CA ALA A 433 -7.25 14.33 -24.66
C ALA A 433 -5.71 14.22 -24.74
N THR A 434 -4.99 14.89 -23.85
CA THR A 434 -3.52 14.82 -23.74
C THR A 434 -3.01 13.40 -23.52
N ASN A 435 -3.66 12.64 -22.63
CA ASN A 435 -3.29 11.26 -22.31
C ASN A 435 -3.61 10.29 -23.46
N ILE A 436 -4.70 10.53 -24.20
CA ILE A 436 -5.03 9.76 -25.41
C ILE A 436 -3.99 10.03 -26.50
N ILE A 437 -3.64 11.31 -26.74
CA ILE A 437 -2.63 11.72 -27.70
C ILE A 437 -1.28 11.07 -27.37
N GLY A 438 -0.85 11.14 -26.11
CA GLY A 438 0.40 10.54 -25.66
C GLY A 438 0.49 9.04 -25.98
N ARG A 439 -0.54 8.27 -25.63
CA ARG A 439 -0.58 6.83 -25.94
C ARG A 439 -0.71 6.52 -27.44
N ARG A 440 -1.43 7.36 -28.19
CA ARG A 440 -1.66 7.15 -29.62
C ARG A 440 -0.41 7.38 -30.47
N PHE A 441 0.37 8.40 -30.12
CA PHE A 441 1.58 8.77 -30.85
C PHE A 441 2.86 8.22 -30.21
N ASP A 442 2.71 7.47 -29.15
CA ASP A 442 3.82 6.97 -28.32
C ASP A 442 4.82 8.07 -27.94
N ARG A 443 4.29 9.24 -27.54
CA ARG A 443 5.09 10.42 -27.20
C ARG A 443 4.57 11.08 -25.94
N GLU A 444 5.49 11.46 -25.04
CA GLU A 444 5.13 12.18 -23.83
C GLU A 444 4.40 13.47 -24.16
N VAL A 445 3.30 13.73 -23.46
CA VAL A 445 2.54 14.98 -23.56
C VAL A 445 2.59 15.70 -22.22
N VAL A 446 3.06 16.94 -22.25
CA VAL A 446 3.02 17.86 -21.10
C VAL A 446 1.71 18.62 -21.13
N ASN A 447 0.86 18.39 -20.14
CA ASN A 447 -0.45 19.04 -20.01
C ASN A 447 -0.36 20.32 -19.18
N LEU A 448 -0.42 21.48 -19.84
CA LEU A 448 -0.54 22.80 -19.25
C LEU A 448 -1.95 23.38 -19.46
N GLY A 449 -2.98 22.52 -19.31
CA GLY A 449 -4.38 22.94 -19.26
C GLY A 449 -4.72 23.56 -17.91
N PHE A 450 -5.28 24.77 -17.93
CA PHE A 450 -5.65 25.53 -16.73
C PHE A 450 -7.11 25.97 -16.84
N SER A 451 -7.99 25.25 -16.17
CA SER A 451 -9.45 25.45 -16.21
C SER A 451 -9.83 26.92 -15.96
N ALA A 452 -10.51 27.54 -16.93
CA ALA A 452 -10.92 28.95 -16.93
C ALA A 452 -9.78 29.96 -16.71
N ASN A 453 -8.51 29.58 -16.97
CA ASN A 453 -7.33 30.41 -16.67
C ASN A 453 -6.25 30.42 -17.75
N ALA A 454 -6.53 29.98 -18.96
CA ALA A 454 -5.60 30.08 -20.09
C ALA A 454 -5.68 31.47 -20.76
N PHE A 455 -4.97 32.45 -20.20
CA PHE A 455 -5.04 33.85 -20.63
C PHE A 455 -3.78 34.35 -21.32
N LEU A 456 -2.97 33.43 -21.87
CA LEU A 456 -1.70 33.77 -22.55
C LEU A 456 -0.68 34.45 -21.64
N ASP A 457 -0.57 33.97 -20.40
CA ASP A 457 0.38 34.45 -19.43
C ASP A 457 1.82 34.31 -19.95
N LYS A 458 2.57 35.39 -19.94
CA LYS A 458 3.95 35.49 -20.46
C LYS A 458 4.87 34.47 -19.78
N GLU A 459 4.73 34.28 -18.49
CA GLU A 459 5.54 33.38 -17.66
C GLU A 459 5.39 31.95 -18.10
N ILE A 460 4.20 31.56 -18.58
CA ILE A 460 3.95 30.22 -19.15
C ILE A 460 4.62 30.07 -20.51
N ALA A 461 4.58 31.12 -21.38
CA ALA A 461 5.30 31.09 -22.64
C ALA A 461 6.82 30.94 -22.43
N GLU A 462 7.37 31.67 -21.44
CA GLU A 462 8.79 31.61 -21.07
C GLU A 462 9.13 30.18 -20.58
N LEU A 463 8.35 29.61 -19.68
CA LEU A 463 8.54 28.24 -19.20
C LEU A 463 8.47 27.22 -20.34
N MET A 464 7.46 27.30 -21.20
CA MET A 464 7.35 26.41 -22.37
C MET A 464 8.55 26.53 -23.29
N SER A 465 9.10 27.71 -23.45
CA SER A 465 10.26 27.98 -24.29
C SER A 465 11.57 27.34 -23.80
N GLU A 466 11.62 26.87 -22.55
CA GLU A 466 12.79 26.13 -21.99
C GLU A 466 12.80 24.66 -22.43
N VAL A 467 11.73 24.15 -23.03
CA VAL A 467 11.57 22.74 -23.39
C VAL A 467 11.72 22.56 -24.89
N GLU A 468 12.65 21.71 -25.32
CA GLU A 468 12.68 21.25 -26.71
C GLU A 468 11.50 20.31 -26.95
N ALA A 469 10.48 20.82 -27.63
CA ALA A 469 9.25 20.11 -27.93
C ALA A 469 9.21 19.63 -29.39
N SER A 470 8.55 18.49 -29.62
CA SER A 470 8.20 18.06 -30.99
C SER A 470 7.10 18.91 -31.62
N ALA A 471 6.22 19.47 -30.78
CA ALA A 471 5.20 20.46 -31.16
C ALA A 471 4.71 21.22 -29.92
N TYR A 472 4.32 22.48 -30.13
CA TYR A 472 3.53 23.26 -29.19
C TYR A 472 2.10 23.37 -29.66
N VAL A 473 1.13 23.10 -28.80
CA VAL A 473 -0.31 23.23 -29.07
C VAL A 473 -0.89 24.31 -28.16
N LEU A 474 -1.55 25.30 -28.75
CA LEU A 474 -2.09 26.48 -28.08
C LEU A 474 -3.62 26.47 -28.17
N ASP A 475 -4.29 25.95 -27.12
CA ASP A 475 -5.72 25.73 -27.00
C ASP A 475 -6.32 26.67 -25.93
N PHE A 476 -6.11 27.96 -26.06
CA PHE A 476 -6.48 28.99 -25.05
C PHE A 476 -7.78 29.73 -25.38
N VAL A 477 -8.26 29.67 -26.61
CA VAL A 477 -9.34 30.52 -27.14
C VAL A 477 -10.60 30.53 -26.29
N PRO A 478 -11.09 29.38 -25.78
CA PRO A 478 -12.31 29.39 -24.94
C PRO A 478 -12.22 30.27 -23.70
N ASN A 479 -11.01 30.50 -23.13
CA ASN A 479 -10.84 31.31 -21.93
C ASN A 479 -10.48 32.77 -22.20
N ALA A 480 -9.79 33.05 -23.30
CA ALA A 480 -9.33 34.40 -23.63
C ALA A 480 -10.46 35.26 -24.22
N SER A 481 -10.46 36.55 -23.92
CA SER A 481 -11.31 37.53 -24.60
C SER A 481 -10.78 37.84 -26.00
N VAL A 482 -11.63 38.40 -26.86
CA VAL A 482 -11.25 38.87 -28.22
C VAL A 482 -10.06 39.84 -28.15
N SER A 483 -10.02 40.77 -27.17
CA SER A 483 -8.90 41.69 -26.94
C SER A 483 -7.64 40.94 -26.59
N GLN A 484 -7.69 40.00 -25.61
CA GLN A 484 -6.51 39.18 -25.23
C GLN A 484 -5.97 38.37 -26.42
N ILE A 485 -6.87 37.76 -27.22
CA ILE A 485 -6.47 37.00 -28.42
C ILE A 485 -5.66 37.91 -29.38
N LYS A 486 -6.17 39.11 -29.69
CA LYS A 486 -5.53 40.04 -30.59
C LYS A 486 -4.21 40.61 -30.07
N GLU A 487 -4.15 40.87 -28.76
CA GLU A 487 -3.02 41.58 -28.15
C GLU A 487 -1.90 40.63 -27.68
N LEU A 488 -2.25 39.44 -27.16
CA LEU A 488 -1.30 38.57 -26.45
C LEU A 488 -0.83 37.37 -27.26
N THR A 489 -1.54 36.94 -28.31
CA THR A 489 -1.16 35.74 -29.05
C THR A 489 0.19 35.88 -29.76
N ILE A 490 0.43 36.98 -30.46
CA ILE A 490 1.71 37.22 -31.14
C ILE A 490 2.87 37.33 -30.15
N PRO A 491 2.79 38.14 -29.07
CA PRO A 491 3.83 38.13 -28.04
C PRO A 491 4.14 36.76 -27.46
N PHE A 492 3.11 35.98 -27.11
CA PHE A 492 3.26 34.61 -26.60
C PHE A 492 3.96 33.71 -27.63
N TYR A 493 3.50 33.73 -28.88
CA TYR A 493 4.10 33.00 -30.00
C TYR A 493 5.58 33.35 -30.18
N ARG A 494 5.92 34.65 -30.16
CA ARG A 494 7.30 35.12 -30.38
C ARG A 494 8.27 34.67 -29.31
N ILE A 495 7.83 34.50 -28.05
CA ILE A 495 8.64 33.92 -26.99
C ILE A 495 9.04 32.48 -27.35
N LEU A 496 8.11 31.65 -27.78
CA LEU A 496 8.40 30.29 -28.21
C LEU A 496 9.28 30.25 -29.45
N ARG A 497 8.92 31.01 -30.48
CA ARG A 497 9.59 31.02 -31.79
C ARG A 497 11.03 31.52 -31.71
N LYS A 498 11.33 32.41 -30.77
CA LYS A 498 12.69 32.93 -30.55
C LYS A 498 13.70 31.82 -30.24
N LYS A 499 13.32 30.84 -29.44
CA LYS A 499 14.18 29.69 -29.09
C LYS A 499 13.98 28.50 -30.04
N HIS A 500 12.77 28.27 -30.50
CA HIS A 500 12.39 27.10 -31.29
C HIS A 500 11.98 27.51 -32.71
N ARG A 501 12.96 27.77 -33.54
CA ARG A 501 12.78 28.36 -34.90
C ARG A 501 11.99 27.47 -35.86
N THR A 502 12.05 26.15 -35.67
CA THR A 502 11.47 25.18 -36.63
C THR A 502 10.39 24.30 -35.99
N THR A 503 10.25 24.29 -34.69
CA THR A 503 9.24 23.46 -33.99
C THR A 503 7.83 23.86 -34.43
N PRO A 504 6.96 22.91 -34.81
CA PRO A 504 5.56 23.15 -35.12
C PRO A 504 4.84 23.86 -33.97
N ILE A 505 4.09 24.93 -34.27
CA ILE A 505 3.18 25.58 -33.32
C ILE A 505 1.78 25.52 -33.92
N ILE A 506 0.86 24.91 -33.19
CA ILE A 506 -0.51 24.63 -33.63
C ILE A 506 -1.46 25.53 -32.83
N PHE A 507 -2.19 26.38 -33.52
CA PHE A 507 -3.27 27.19 -32.93
C PHE A 507 -4.59 26.43 -33.06
N VAL A 508 -5.37 26.37 -31.99
CA VAL A 508 -6.62 25.61 -31.91
C VAL A 508 -7.78 26.57 -31.68
N GLU A 509 -8.83 26.49 -32.48
CA GLU A 509 -10.06 27.28 -32.34
C GLU A 509 -10.86 26.89 -31.09
N ASP A 510 -11.78 27.77 -30.67
CA ASP A 510 -12.83 27.45 -29.72
C ASP A 510 -13.83 26.47 -30.37
N PRO A 511 -14.06 25.29 -29.77
CA PRO A 511 -15.02 24.33 -30.33
C PRO A 511 -16.44 24.86 -30.32
N GLN A 512 -17.24 24.45 -31.29
CA GLN A 512 -18.68 24.70 -31.25
C GLN A 512 -19.37 23.80 -30.24
N PHE A 513 -19.71 24.38 -29.10
CA PHE A 513 -20.49 23.65 -28.09
C PHE A 513 -21.91 23.36 -28.60
N PRO A 514 -22.50 22.18 -28.33
CA PRO A 514 -23.88 21.86 -28.76
C PRO A 514 -24.92 22.90 -28.32
N SER A 515 -24.71 23.53 -27.18
CA SER A 515 -25.57 24.62 -26.66
C SER A 515 -25.55 25.88 -27.54
N ALA A 516 -24.50 26.13 -28.30
CA ALA A 516 -24.38 27.28 -29.20
C ALA A 516 -25.46 27.27 -30.32
N VAL A 517 -25.94 26.07 -30.70
CA VAL A 517 -27.05 25.94 -31.67
C VAL A 517 -28.31 26.65 -31.18
N TYR A 518 -28.54 26.70 -29.88
CA TYR A 518 -29.72 27.28 -29.25
C TYR A 518 -29.44 28.62 -28.55
N ASN A 519 -28.17 28.93 -28.29
CA ASN A 519 -27.73 30.17 -27.62
C ASN A 519 -26.94 31.04 -28.58
N ARG A 520 -27.64 32.02 -29.20
CA ARG A 520 -27.03 32.93 -30.18
C ARG A 520 -25.89 33.76 -29.60
N VAL A 521 -25.97 34.18 -28.34
CA VAL A 521 -24.93 34.97 -27.68
C VAL A 521 -23.64 34.12 -27.58
N LEU A 522 -23.76 32.87 -27.18
CA LEU A 522 -22.61 31.94 -27.15
C LEU A 522 -22.05 31.65 -28.54
N ALA A 523 -22.93 31.46 -29.53
CA ALA A 523 -22.50 31.24 -30.92
C ALA A 523 -21.74 32.44 -31.49
N ASP A 524 -22.21 33.66 -31.22
CA ASP A 524 -21.55 34.91 -31.64
C ASP A 524 -20.21 35.09 -30.92
N GLU A 525 -20.14 34.81 -29.63
CA GLU A 525 -18.88 34.85 -28.86
C GLU A 525 -17.82 33.91 -29.43
N ILE A 526 -18.16 32.64 -29.66
CA ILE A 526 -17.26 31.63 -30.27
C ILE A 526 -16.78 32.13 -31.63
N ARG A 527 -17.71 32.60 -32.48
CA ARG A 527 -17.36 33.11 -33.81
C ARG A 527 -16.38 34.29 -33.72
N GLU A 528 -16.65 35.30 -32.89
CA GLU A 528 -15.80 36.46 -32.75
C GLU A 528 -14.40 36.14 -32.23
N LYS A 529 -14.27 35.20 -31.29
CA LYS A 529 -13.00 34.68 -30.79
C LYS A 529 -12.21 33.97 -31.90
N ASN A 530 -12.88 33.08 -32.64
CA ASN A 530 -12.25 32.33 -33.72
C ASN A 530 -11.83 33.26 -34.87
N GLU A 531 -12.66 34.24 -35.24
CA GLU A 531 -12.29 35.30 -36.22
C GLU A 531 -11.06 36.09 -35.76
N ALA A 532 -10.98 36.44 -34.45
CA ALA A 532 -9.81 37.09 -33.89
C ALA A 532 -8.53 36.24 -34.02
N LEU A 533 -8.61 34.94 -33.72
CA LEU A 533 -7.48 34.02 -33.87
C LEU A 533 -7.07 33.88 -35.35
N GLN A 534 -8.05 33.77 -36.26
CA GLN A 534 -7.79 33.70 -37.70
C GLN A 534 -7.06 34.95 -38.21
N LEU A 535 -7.44 36.12 -37.70
CA LEU A 535 -6.73 37.38 -38.09
C LEU A 535 -5.28 37.35 -37.63
N VAL A 536 -5.02 36.95 -36.40
CA VAL A 536 -3.65 36.81 -35.87
C VAL A 536 -2.86 35.77 -36.68
N TYR A 537 -3.44 34.63 -37.03
CA TYR A 537 -2.80 33.62 -37.84
C TYR A 537 -2.44 34.15 -39.25
N LYS A 538 -3.37 34.88 -39.92
CA LYS A 538 -3.12 35.52 -41.19
C LYS A 538 -2.00 36.58 -41.13
N GLU A 539 -1.87 37.28 -40.00
CA GLU A 539 -0.78 38.23 -39.77
C GLU A 539 0.58 37.51 -39.75
N LEU A 540 0.69 36.42 -38.98
CA LEU A 540 1.89 35.58 -38.92
C LEU A 540 2.25 35.02 -40.31
N GLN A 541 1.25 34.59 -41.11
CA GLN A 541 1.47 34.13 -42.49
C GLN A 541 2.01 35.24 -43.39
N LYS A 542 1.53 36.50 -43.25
CA LYS A 542 2.06 37.66 -44.00
C LYS A 542 3.50 37.95 -43.61
N GLU A 543 3.89 37.75 -42.34
CA GLU A 543 5.27 37.84 -41.86
C GLU A 543 6.14 36.65 -42.35
N LYS A 544 5.58 35.72 -43.16
CA LYS A 544 6.23 34.52 -43.72
C LYS A 544 6.74 33.57 -42.64
N GLU A 545 6.09 33.57 -41.48
CA GLU A 545 6.36 32.57 -40.43
C GLU A 545 6.10 31.16 -40.93
N LYS A 546 7.02 30.22 -40.57
CA LYS A 546 6.96 28.82 -41.02
C LYS A 546 6.63 27.92 -39.86
N ASN A 547 6.17 26.71 -40.18
CA ASN A 547 5.83 25.68 -39.20
C ASN A 547 4.78 26.16 -38.18
N ILE A 548 3.82 26.95 -38.67
CA ILE A 548 2.60 27.32 -37.96
C ILE A 548 1.42 26.59 -38.57
N TYR A 549 0.54 26.08 -37.76
CA TYR A 549 -0.62 25.31 -38.18
C TYR A 549 -1.86 25.84 -37.49
N TYR A 550 -3.00 25.66 -38.14
CA TYR A 550 -4.29 26.11 -37.63
C TYR A 550 -5.26 24.92 -37.65
N TYR A 551 -5.87 24.65 -36.50
CA TYR A 551 -6.81 23.56 -36.33
C TYR A 551 -8.23 24.12 -36.13
N ILE A 552 -9.16 23.65 -36.99
CA ILE A 552 -10.57 24.01 -36.97
C ILE A 552 -11.35 22.81 -36.41
N PHE A 553 -12.26 23.07 -35.45
CA PHE A 553 -13.18 22.06 -34.91
C PHE A 553 -14.37 21.81 -35.84
#